data_718796bec70382cfadc0b8a8b5997d89
#
_entry.id   718796bec70382cfadc0b8a8b5997d89
#
_cell.length_a   1.000
_cell.length_b   1.000
_cell.length_c   1.000
_cell.angle_alpha   90.00
_cell.angle_beta   90.00
_cell.angle_gamma   90.00
#
_symmetry.space_group_name_H-M   'P 1'
#
loop_
_entity.id
_entity.type
_entity.pdbx_description
1 polymer ?
#
loop_
_entity_poly.entity_id
_entity_poly.type
_entity_poly.pdbx_seq_one_letter_code
_entity_poly.pdbx_strand_id
1 'polypeptide(L)'
;MSAATTADPIVTTRVLVPVAAGRTDIGQREHNEDHVLVRPELGLFVLADGAGGHNAGNVASALATTTVANVFETTAKTLAQRPEVDDFGLHTIARRLATAIQKAHVEVVDVAKKTAKYMGMGTTLVAAAFSEDGTYVHVAHVGDSRCYRLRAGMLEQLTHDHSLLNDILEMHPSADDALLSKMPRHVVTRALGMSETMRVEMRSLRVLPDDVYFLCSDGVTEALDELALERLLSQDKPPFEMVKGILQAALDAGAQDNVAGIVIAFDESSETPKRRPSFRPPPEKLPSVSRRPLGSAPEIIIVGVESRVVPSESASESLLDALGRFARLRQPSVPEVVHPKPGRCGECGQPLEATASACPTCNAPVS
;
A
#
# COMPACT_ATOMS: atom_id res chain seq x y z
N MET A 1 -12.03 65.11 -9.82
CA MET A 1 -11.13 64.16 -9.15
C MET A 1 -11.74 62.80 -9.30
N SER A 2 -11.24 62.02 -10.24
CA SER A 2 -11.75 60.67 -10.55
C SER A 2 -10.99 59.66 -9.70
N ALA A 3 -11.72 58.90 -8.86
CA ALA A 3 -11.14 57.80 -8.06
C ALA A 3 -10.86 56.62 -9.00
N ALA A 4 -9.58 56.30 -9.19
CA ALA A 4 -9.17 55.13 -9.87
C ALA A 4 -9.49 53.92 -8.96
N THR A 5 -10.43 53.10 -9.39
CA THR A 5 -10.70 51.78 -8.77
C THR A 5 -9.52 50.85 -9.14
N THR A 6 -8.66 50.62 -8.18
CA THR A 6 -7.64 49.56 -8.31
C THR A 6 -8.38 48.23 -8.32
N ALA A 7 -8.43 47.57 -9.48
CA ALA A 7 -8.86 46.18 -9.57
C ALA A 7 -7.89 45.30 -8.77
N ASP A 8 -8.41 44.54 -7.82
CA ASP A 8 -7.64 43.52 -7.11
C ASP A 8 -7.00 42.56 -8.12
N PRO A 9 -5.72 42.16 -7.94
CA PRO A 9 -5.09 41.21 -8.83
C PRO A 9 -5.86 39.90 -8.82
N ILE A 10 -6.31 39.46 -9.99
CA ILE A 10 -6.91 38.16 -10.17
C ILE A 10 -5.83 37.11 -9.76
N VAL A 11 -5.97 36.56 -8.55
CA VAL A 11 -5.15 35.41 -8.12
C VAL A 11 -5.59 34.23 -8.97
N THR A 12 -4.86 33.98 -10.03
CA THR A 12 -5.04 32.78 -10.85
C THR A 12 -4.58 31.60 -10.01
N THR A 13 -5.51 30.88 -9.40
CA THR A 13 -5.20 29.65 -8.67
C THR A 13 -4.84 28.60 -9.71
N ARG A 14 -3.56 28.27 -9.79
CA ARG A 14 -3.09 27.17 -10.65
C ARG A 14 -3.57 25.86 -10.05
N VAL A 15 -4.16 25.00 -10.87
CA VAL A 15 -4.57 23.65 -10.48
C VAL A 15 -3.42 22.70 -10.76
N LEU A 16 -3.00 21.96 -9.74
CA LEU A 16 -2.00 20.93 -9.87
C LEU A 16 -2.65 19.65 -10.42
N VAL A 17 -2.20 19.21 -11.58
CA VAL A 17 -2.71 18.01 -12.23
C VAL A 17 -1.69 16.89 -12.02
N PRO A 18 -2.07 15.76 -11.38
CA PRO A 18 -1.14 14.67 -11.17
C PRO A 18 -0.81 13.96 -12.49
N VAL A 19 0.49 13.84 -12.77
CA VAL A 19 1.05 13.02 -13.85
C VAL A 19 1.80 11.87 -13.20
N ALA A 20 1.50 10.63 -13.60
CA ALA A 20 2.05 9.49 -12.92
C ALA A 20 2.38 8.33 -13.84
N ALA A 21 3.28 7.48 -13.38
CA ALA A 21 3.56 6.18 -13.99
C ALA A 21 3.73 5.12 -12.90
N GLY A 22 3.18 3.94 -13.15
CA GLY A 22 3.32 2.77 -12.30
C GLY A 22 3.92 1.60 -13.07
N ARG A 23 4.75 0.82 -12.41
CA ARG A 23 5.34 -0.41 -12.96
C ARG A 23 5.48 -1.46 -11.86
N THR A 24 5.50 -2.71 -12.30
CA THR A 24 5.88 -3.85 -11.48
C THR A 24 6.80 -4.78 -12.28
N ASP A 25 7.68 -5.47 -11.61
CA ASP A 25 8.55 -6.49 -12.17
C ASP A 25 8.55 -7.72 -11.25
N ILE A 26 8.65 -8.90 -11.85
CA ILE A 26 8.60 -10.17 -11.14
C ILE A 26 9.85 -10.42 -10.27
N GLY A 27 10.98 -9.75 -10.60
CA GLY A 27 12.25 -9.96 -9.92
C GLY A 27 12.73 -11.43 -10.00
N GLN A 28 13.13 -11.96 -8.86
CA GLN A 28 13.64 -13.35 -8.77
C GLN A 28 12.56 -14.38 -8.38
N ARG A 29 11.30 -13.97 -8.27
CA ARG A 29 10.17 -14.84 -7.92
C ARG A 29 9.63 -15.61 -9.12
N GLU A 30 8.88 -16.68 -8.90
CA GLU A 30 8.20 -17.44 -9.95
C GLU A 30 6.93 -16.74 -10.44
N HIS A 31 6.29 -15.96 -9.56
CA HIS A 31 5.04 -15.25 -9.81
C HIS A 31 5.15 -13.81 -9.33
N ASN A 32 4.42 -12.93 -10.00
CA ASN A 32 4.27 -11.56 -9.55
C ASN A 32 2.96 -11.43 -8.80
N GLU A 33 3.03 -11.12 -7.51
CA GLU A 33 1.90 -10.92 -6.63
C GLU A 33 1.65 -9.42 -6.34
N ASP A 34 2.53 -8.53 -6.85
CA ASP A 34 2.35 -7.09 -6.79
C ASP A 34 1.36 -6.60 -7.85
N HIS A 35 0.51 -5.67 -7.48
CA HIS A 35 -0.43 -5.02 -8.39
C HIS A 35 -0.40 -3.51 -8.23
N VAL A 36 -0.32 -2.78 -9.36
CA VAL A 36 -0.34 -1.31 -9.40
C VAL A 36 -1.51 -0.80 -10.20
N LEU A 37 -2.13 0.27 -9.74
CA LEU A 37 -3.25 0.94 -10.39
C LEU A 37 -2.99 2.44 -10.45
N VAL A 38 -3.00 2.98 -11.66
CA VAL A 38 -2.75 4.40 -11.95
C VAL A 38 -3.98 4.95 -12.65
N ARG A 39 -4.75 5.81 -11.99
CA ARG A 39 -5.98 6.42 -12.49
C ARG A 39 -5.95 7.94 -12.28
N PRO A 40 -5.15 8.68 -13.08
CA PRO A 40 -4.98 10.13 -12.92
C PRO A 40 -6.28 10.90 -13.04
N GLU A 41 -7.20 10.43 -13.90
CA GLU A 41 -8.53 11.02 -14.10
C GLU A 41 -9.45 10.93 -12.87
N LEU A 42 -9.14 10.02 -11.94
CA LEU A 42 -9.80 9.90 -10.64
C LEU A 42 -8.96 10.52 -9.51
N GLY A 43 -7.77 11.01 -9.81
CA GLY A 43 -6.77 11.40 -8.81
C GLY A 43 -6.35 10.24 -7.91
N LEU A 44 -6.42 8.97 -8.40
CA LEU A 44 -6.27 7.77 -7.58
C LEU A 44 -5.08 6.91 -8.04
N PHE A 45 -4.24 6.54 -7.08
CA PHE A 45 -3.05 5.71 -7.27
C PHE A 45 -3.01 4.66 -6.16
N VAL A 46 -2.90 3.39 -6.52
CA VAL A 46 -2.96 2.28 -5.55
C VAL A 46 -1.90 1.25 -5.90
N LEU A 47 -1.18 0.80 -4.89
CA LEU A 47 -0.25 -0.32 -4.98
C LEU A 47 -0.62 -1.33 -3.91
N ALA A 48 -0.57 -2.60 -4.25
CA ALA A 48 -0.87 -3.71 -3.36
C ALA A 48 0.14 -4.84 -3.60
N ASP A 49 0.74 -5.33 -2.53
CA ASP A 49 1.66 -6.45 -2.50
C ASP A 49 0.93 -7.65 -1.91
N GLY A 50 0.74 -8.66 -2.73
CA GLY A 50 -0.04 -9.83 -2.40
C GLY A 50 0.77 -10.90 -1.70
N ALA A 51 0.14 -11.57 -0.73
CA ALA A 51 0.74 -12.70 -0.04
C ALA A 51 -0.23 -13.89 -0.01
N GLY A 52 0.27 -15.07 -0.39
CA GLY A 52 -0.53 -16.29 -0.36
C GLY A 52 0.14 -17.44 -1.12
N GLY A 53 -0.16 -18.68 -0.72
CA GLY A 53 0.33 -19.84 -1.46
C GLY A 53 -0.36 -20.01 -2.82
N HIS A 54 0.35 -20.56 -3.83
CA HIS A 54 -0.22 -20.95 -5.13
C HIS A 54 -0.93 -19.81 -5.90
N ASN A 55 -0.30 -18.63 -6.08
CA ASN A 55 -0.87 -17.47 -6.76
C ASN A 55 -2.07 -16.81 -6.05
N ALA A 56 -2.31 -17.09 -4.78
CA ALA A 56 -3.42 -16.47 -4.07
C ALA A 56 -3.15 -14.99 -3.73
N GLY A 57 -1.89 -14.60 -3.55
CA GLY A 57 -1.47 -13.21 -3.36
C GLY A 57 -1.79 -12.32 -4.55
N ASN A 58 -1.50 -12.77 -5.78
CA ASN A 58 -1.86 -12.06 -7.00
C ASN A 58 -3.38 -11.79 -7.09
N VAL A 59 -4.22 -12.76 -6.68
CA VAL A 59 -5.67 -12.57 -6.67
C VAL A 59 -6.07 -11.54 -5.61
N ALA A 60 -5.46 -11.57 -4.42
CA ALA A 60 -5.76 -10.63 -3.35
C ALA A 60 -5.37 -9.19 -3.73
N SER A 61 -4.17 -8.96 -4.26
CA SER A 61 -3.69 -7.64 -4.66
C SER A 61 -4.50 -7.06 -5.83
N ALA A 62 -4.78 -7.86 -6.86
CA ALA A 62 -5.62 -7.46 -7.99
C ALA A 62 -7.06 -7.14 -7.58
N LEU A 63 -7.66 -7.96 -6.70
CA LEU A 63 -9.01 -7.74 -6.18
C LEU A 63 -9.06 -6.45 -5.35
N ALA A 64 -8.09 -6.24 -4.47
CA ALA A 64 -8.03 -5.06 -3.62
C ALA A 64 -7.93 -3.77 -4.44
N THR A 65 -6.98 -3.68 -5.38
CA THR A 65 -6.80 -2.49 -6.22
C THR A 65 -8.01 -2.22 -7.11
N THR A 66 -8.60 -3.27 -7.72
CA THR A 66 -9.79 -3.15 -8.56
C THR A 66 -11.01 -2.69 -7.75
N THR A 67 -11.21 -3.21 -6.55
CA THR A 67 -12.34 -2.80 -5.69
C THR A 67 -12.21 -1.33 -5.28
N VAL A 68 -11.01 -0.86 -4.93
CA VAL A 68 -10.78 0.55 -4.64
C VAL A 68 -11.14 1.43 -5.84
N ALA A 69 -10.69 1.06 -7.05
CA ALA A 69 -11.01 1.79 -8.28
C ALA A 69 -12.53 1.82 -8.54
N ASN A 70 -13.21 0.68 -8.42
CA ASN A 70 -14.65 0.58 -8.64
C ASN A 70 -15.46 1.49 -7.70
N VAL A 71 -15.04 1.61 -6.43
CA VAL A 71 -15.67 2.55 -5.48
C VAL A 71 -15.49 3.98 -5.94
N PHE A 72 -14.29 4.33 -6.41
CA PHE A 72 -14.01 5.67 -6.94
C PHE A 72 -14.80 5.97 -8.21
N GLU A 73 -14.93 5.05 -9.13
CA GLU A 73 -15.72 5.24 -10.35
C GLU A 73 -17.22 5.40 -10.04
N THR A 74 -17.76 4.48 -9.26
CA THR A 74 -19.21 4.44 -9.00
C THR A 74 -19.69 5.59 -8.12
N THR A 75 -18.83 6.12 -7.25
CA THR A 75 -19.19 7.21 -6.33
C THR A 75 -18.82 8.60 -6.85
N ALA A 76 -18.10 8.73 -7.95
CA ALA A 76 -17.65 10.02 -8.51
C ALA A 76 -18.80 11.02 -8.69
N LYS A 77 -19.89 10.59 -9.34
CA LYS A 77 -21.06 11.46 -9.61
C LYS A 77 -21.81 11.88 -8.36
N THR A 78 -21.91 10.99 -7.37
CA THR A 78 -22.63 11.25 -6.12
C THR A 78 -21.86 12.20 -5.22
N LEU A 79 -20.53 12.10 -5.23
CA LEU A 79 -19.65 12.91 -4.38
C LEU A 79 -19.42 14.32 -4.95
N ALA A 80 -19.52 14.50 -6.26
CA ALA A 80 -19.46 15.83 -6.87
C ALA A 80 -20.54 16.80 -6.34
N GLN A 81 -21.57 16.30 -5.67
CA GLN A 81 -22.64 17.08 -5.04
C GLN A 81 -22.43 17.31 -3.53
N ARG A 82 -21.40 16.71 -2.92
CA ARG A 82 -21.12 16.85 -1.49
C ARG A 82 -20.12 17.96 -1.21
N PRO A 83 -20.16 18.58 -0.03
CA PRO A 83 -19.11 19.51 0.37
C PRO A 83 -17.76 18.81 0.39
N GLU A 84 -16.72 19.55 0.06
CA GLU A 84 -15.34 19.03 0.03
C GLU A 84 -14.88 18.53 1.39
N VAL A 85 -15.34 19.23 2.45
CA VAL A 85 -15.08 18.89 3.86
C VAL A 85 -16.41 18.71 4.56
N ASP A 86 -16.55 17.64 5.32
CA ASP A 86 -17.76 17.35 6.10
C ASP A 86 -17.82 18.15 7.42
N ASP A 87 -18.92 17.96 8.16
CA ASP A 87 -19.17 18.63 9.44
C ASP A 87 -18.13 18.31 10.52
N PHE A 88 -17.31 17.27 10.34
CA PHE A 88 -16.23 16.85 11.23
C PHE A 88 -14.84 17.29 10.76
N GLY A 89 -14.76 18.06 9.68
CA GLY A 89 -13.51 18.52 9.11
C GLY A 89 -12.77 17.49 8.25
N LEU A 90 -13.43 16.39 7.90
CA LEU A 90 -12.88 15.32 7.05
C LEU A 90 -13.13 15.61 5.57
N HIS A 91 -12.08 15.54 4.77
CA HIS A 91 -12.22 15.63 3.31
C HIS A 91 -13.06 14.47 2.78
N THR A 92 -13.99 14.77 1.89
CA THR A 92 -14.86 13.77 1.25
C THR A 92 -14.06 12.68 0.52
N ILE A 93 -12.93 13.06 -0.11
CA ILE A 93 -12.01 12.12 -0.77
C ILE A 93 -11.34 11.18 0.25
N ALA A 94 -10.92 11.70 1.41
CA ALA A 94 -10.33 10.88 2.48
C ALA A 94 -11.31 9.79 2.96
N ARG A 95 -12.56 10.19 3.24
CA ARG A 95 -13.62 9.24 3.63
C ARG A 95 -13.91 8.21 2.54
N ARG A 96 -13.94 8.63 1.28
CA ARG A 96 -14.11 7.75 0.12
C ARG A 96 -13.00 6.73 0.05
N LEU A 97 -11.74 7.14 0.21
CA LEU A 97 -10.57 6.27 0.20
C LEU A 97 -10.64 5.23 1.33
N ALA A 98 -10.92 5.67 2.58
CA ALA A 98 -11.09 4.76 3.71
C ALA A 98 -12.20 3.73 3.46
N THR A 99 -13.36 4.18 2.97
CA THR A 99 -14.50 3.29 2.64
C THR A 99 -14.15 2.30 1.53
N ALA A 100 -13.40 2.76 0.51
CA ALA A 100 -12.97 1.90 -0.60
C ALA A 100 -12.02 0.79 -0.13
N ILE A 101 -11.06 1.12 0.74
CA ILE A 101 -10.12 0.15 1.32
C ILE A 101 -10.85 -0.85 2.22
N GLN A 102 -11.79 -0.38 3.05
CA GLN A 102 -12.60 -1.27 3.87
C GLN A 102 -13.42 -2.25 3.03
N LYS A 103 -14.02 -1.77 1.93
CA LYS A 103 -14.75 -2.63 1.01
C LYS A 103 -13.82 -3.64 0.34
N ALA A 104 -12.64 -3.23 -0.09
CA ALA A 104 -11.64 -4.14 -0.64
C ALA A 104 -11.25 -5.23 0.36
N HIS A 105 -11.05 -4.88 1.63
CA HIS A 105 -10.81 -5.86 2.69
C HIS A 105 -11.92 -6.90 2.80
N VAL A 106 -13.18 -6.46 2.88
CA VAL A 106 -14.34 -7.37 2.96
C VAL A 106 -14.39 -8.31 1.77
N GLU A 107 -14.15 -7.81 0.55
CA GLU A 107 -14.17 -8.65 -0.65
C GLU A 107 -13.02 -9.68 -0.66
N VAL A 108 -11.81 -9.30 -0.21
CA VAL A 108 -10.70 -10.26 -0.07
C VAL A 108 -11.03 -11.35 0.94
N VAL A 109 -11.56 -10.99 2.12
CA VAL A 109 -12.01 -11.95 3.15
C VAL A 109 -13.09 -12.89 2.61
N ASP A 110 -14.06 -12.34 1.90
CA ASP A 110 -15.17 -13.10 1.35
C ASP A 110 -14.73 -14.12 0.30
N VAL A 111 -13.84 -13.75 -0.61
CA VAL A 111 -13.30 -14.65 -1.62
C VAL A 111 -12.42 -15.72 -0.97
N ALA A 112 -11.58 -15.36 0.01
CA ALA A 112 -10.77 -16.30 0.76
C ALA A 112 -11.61 -17.35 1.49
N LYS A 113 -12.73 -16.94 2.12
CA LYS A 113 -13.64 -17.87 2.84
C LYS A 113 -14.43 -18.79 1.89
N LYS A 114 -14.81 -18.31 0.70
CA LYS A 114 -15.65 -19.05 -0.25
C LYS A 114 -14.87 -20.05 -1.11
N THR A 115 -13.55 -19.86 -1.26
CA THR A 115 -12.75 -20.62 -2.20
C THR A 115 -11.54 -21.23 -1.51
N ALA A 116 -11.56 -22.54 -1.28
CA ALA A 116 -10.48 -23.26 -0.57
C ALA A 116 -9.08 -22.99 -1.14
N LYS A 117 -8.96 -22.79 -2.46
CA LYS A 117 -7.71 -22.44 -3.14
C LYS A 117 -7.12 -21.10 -2.66
N TYR A 118 -7.97 -20.16 -2.21
CA TYR A 118 -7.58 -18.81 -1.80
C TYR A 118 -7.61 -18.62 -0.28
N MET A 119 -7.78 -19.72 0.48
CA MET A 119 -7.77 -19.68 1.93
C MET A 119 -6.45 -19.10 2.45
N GLY A 120 -6.54 -18.06 3.27
CA GLY A 120 -5.38 -17.39 3.84
C GLY A 120 -4.68 -16.40 2.90
N MET A 121 -5.26 -16.08 1.73
CA MET A 121 -4.75 -14.98 0.91
C MET A 121 -4.88 -13.65 1.63
N GLY A 122 -3.92 -12.77 1.40
CA GLY A 122 -3.94 -11.41 1.90
C GLY A 122 -3.12 -10.48 1.00
N THR A 123 -3.20 -9.21 1.27
CA THR A 123 -2.41 -8.22 0.55
C THR A 123 -2.19 -6.98 1.40
N THR A 124 -1.01 -6.37 1.30
CA THR A 124 -0.83 -4.98 1.72
C THR A 124 -1.62 -4.06 0.80
N LEU A 125 -1.76 -2.82 1.18
CA LEU A 125 -2.26 -1.78 0.29
C LEU A 125 -1.71 -0.43 0.72
N VAL A 126 -1.16 0.32 -0.23
CA VAL A 126 -0.85 1.75 -0.08
C VAL A 126 -1.52 2.52 -1.20
N ALA A 127 -2.18 3.62 -0.86
CA ALA A 127 -2.93 4.42 -1.82
C ALA A 127 -2.73 5.91 -1.59
N ALA A 128 -2.70 6.68 -2.68
CA ALA A 128 -2.76 8.13 -2.69
C ALA A 128 -3.98 8.58 -3.49
N ALA A 129 -4.81 9.43 -2.88
CA ALA A 129 -5.97 10.04 -3.54
C ALA A 129 -5.89 11.56 -3.43
N PHE A 130 -5.94 12.26 -4.57
CA PHE A 130 -5.84 13.71 -4.65
C PHE A 130 -7.22 14.36 -4.69
N SER A 131 -7.34 15.53 -4.04
CA SER A 131 -8.52 16.37 -4.18
C SER A 131 -8.66 16.86 -5.63
N GLU A 132 -9.90 17.14 -6.08
CA GLU A 132 -10.17 17.56 -7.46
C GLU A 132 -9.45 18.86 -7.86
N ASP A 133 -9.17 19.73 -6.88
CA ASP A 133 -8.44 20.98 -7.07
C ASP A 133 -6.91 20.82 -6.96
N GLY A 134 -6.41 19.61 -6.69
CA GLY A 134 -4.99 19.33 -6.51
C GLY A 134 -4.39 19.87 -5.22
N THR A 135 -5.19 20.42 -4.30
CA THR A 135 -4.67 21.08 -3.08
C THR A 135 -4.22 20.07 -2.02
N TYR A 136 -4.89 18.93 -1.91
CA TYR A 136 -4.62 17.91 -0.90
C TYR A 136 -4.38 16.54 -1.51
N VAL A 137 -3.52 15.77 -0.84
CA VAL A 137 -3.37 14.33 -1.02
C VAL A 137 -3.77 13.63 0.27
N HIS A 138 -4.49 12.52 0.12
CA HIS A 138 -4.84 11.61 1.18
C HIS A 138 -4.10 10.30 0.94
N VAL A 139 -3.10 10.01 1.80
CA VAL A 139 -2.32 8.78 1.76
C VAL A 139 -2.90 7.82 2.77
N ALA A 140 -3.28 6.63 2.33
CA ALA A 140 -3.81 5.59 3.21
C ALA A 140 -3.06 4.28 2.99
N HIS A 141 -2.85 3.50 4.06
CA HIS A 141 -2.17 2.23 3.94
C HIS A 141 -2.62 1.18 4.96
N VAL A 142 -2.36 -0.08 4.62
CA VAL A 142 -2.43 -1.25 5.48
C VAL A 142 -1.29 -2.18 5.05
N GLY A 143 -0.36 -2.48 5.94
CA GLY A 143 0.83 -3.28 5.66
C GLY A 143 2.11 -2.48 5.71
N ASP A 144 3.13 -2.96 5.03
CA ASP A 144 4.50 -2.42 4.99
C ASP A 144 4.91 -1.91 3.60
N SER A 145 3.99 -1.87 2.64
CA SER A 145 4.16 -1.08 1.42
C SER A 145 4.14 0.40 1.78
N ARG A 146 5.04 1.18 1.17
CA ARG A 146 5.32 2.54 1.62
C ARG A 146 4.90 3.61 0.63
N CYS A 147 4.63 4.80 1.16
CA CYS A 147 4.51 6.04 0.40
C CYS A 147 5.55 7.04 0.90
N TYR A 148 6.33 7.58 -0.02
CA TYR A 148 7.30 8.64 0.22
C TYR A 148 6.86 9.94 -0.45
N ARG A 149 7.34 11.06 0.08
CA ARG A 149 7.27 12.38 -0.55
C ARG A 149 8.66 12.96 -0.66
N LEU A 150 9.05 13.36 -1.86
CA LEU A 150 10.20 14.24 -2.07
C LEU A 150 9.70 15.68 -2.13
N ARG A 151 10.19 16.55 -1.26
CA ARG A 151 9.89 17.98 -1.20
C ARG A 151 11.15 18.76 -0.92
N ALA A 152 11.46 19.76 -1.74
CA ALA A 152 12.66 20.58 -1.60
C ALA A 152 13.98 19.77 -1.46
N GLY A 153 14.06 18.65 -2.18
CA GLY A 153 15.23 17.76 -2.18
C GLY A 153 15.34 16.82 -0.99
N MET A 154 14.34 16.79 -0.09
CA MET A 154 14.31 15.89 1.07
C MET A 154 13.22 14.82 0.90
N LEU A 155 13.62 13.57 1.11
CA LEU A 155 12.70 12.42 1.10
C LEU A 155 12.09 12.23 2.50
N GLU A 156 10.79 12.06 2.58
CA GLU A 156 10.03 11.76 3.79
C GLU A 156 9.15 10.54 3.58
N GLN A 157 9.26 9.54 4.45
CA GLN A 157 8.31 8.43 4.49
C GLN A 157 7.00 8.91 5.13
N LEU A 158 5.89 8.80 4.41
CA LEU A 158 4.56 9.25 4.85
C LEU A 158 3.78 8.14 5.57
N THR A 159 4.09 6.89 5.31
CA THR A 159 3.46 5.71 5.93
C THR A 159 4.30 5.19 7.09
N HIS A 160 3.65 4.50 8.02
CA HIS A 160 4.33 3.77 9.09
C HIS A 160 4.07 2.28 8.91
N ASP A 161 5.14 1.49 8.72
CA ASP A 161 5.00 0.08 8.38
C ASP A 161 4.30 -0.69 9.51
N HIS A 162 3.24 -1.41 9.17
CA HIS A 162 2.60 -2.35 10.07
C HIS A 162 3.41 -3.65 10.13
N SER A 163 4.53 -3.61 10.82
CA SER A 163 5.46 -4.71 10.99
C SER A 163 5.67 -5.05 12.47
N LEU A 164 6.02 -6.31 12.73
CA LEU A 164 6.31 -6.77 14.09
C LEU A 164 7.40 -5.92 14.76
N LEU A 165 8.41 -5.53 14.00
CA LEU A 165 9.51 -4.71 14.51
C LEU A 165 8.99 -3.34 14.98
N ASN A 166 8.16 -2.68 14.17
CA ASN A 166 7.61 -1.37 14.52
C ASN A 166 6.61 -1.47 15.68
N ASP A 167 5.74 -2.49 15.69
CA ASP A 167 4.81 -2.69 16.81
C ASP A 167 5.56 -2.88 18.15
N ILE A 168 6.73 -3.56 18.13
CA ILE A 168 7.58 -3.70 19.32
C ILE A 168 8.26 -2.39 19.70
N LEU A 169 8.78 -1.63 18.74
CA LEU A 169 9.39 -0.33 18.98
C LEU A 169 8.39 0.69 19.55
N GLU A 170 7.14 0.64 19.11
CA GLU A 170 6.06 1.47 19.68
C GLU A 170 5.75 1.09 21.13
N MET A 171 5.68 -0.20 21.43
CA MET A 171 5.41 -0.68 22.80
C MET A 171 6.62 -0.53 23.72
N HIS A 172 7.83 -0.65 23.20
CA HIS A 172 9.10 -0.62 23.90
C HIS A 172 10.13 0.27 23.19
N PRO A 173 10.00 1.62 23.27
CA PRO A 173 10.90 2.56 22.57
C PRO A 173 12.38 2.44 22.97
N SER A 174 12.67 1.79 24.10
CA SER A 174 14.03 1.54 24.62
C SER A 174 14.48 0.09 24.43
N ALA A 175 13.87 -0.66 23.51
CA ALA A 175 14.26 -2.05 23.24
C ALA A 175 15.75 -2.11 22.81
N ASP A 176 16.46 -3.13 23.28
CA ASP A 176 17.88 -3.34 22.99
C ASP A 176 18.09 -3.66 21.50
N ASP A 177 19.01 -2.93 20.85
CA ASP A 177 19.41 -3.14 19.46
C ASP A 177 19.85 -4.60 19.19
N ALA A 178 20.48 -5.25 20.17
CA ALA A 178 20.87 -6.65 20.07
C ALA A 178 19.66 -7.62 20.03
N LEU A 179 18.52 -7.22 20.62
CA LEU A 179 17.27 -7.95 20.52
C LEU A 179 16.61 -7.68 19.17
N LEU A 180 16.51 -6.41 18.76
CA LEU A 180 15.87 -5.97 17.53
C LEU A 180 16.56 -6.55 16.29
N SER A 181 17.91 -6.65 16.31
CA SER A 181 18.69 -7.22 15.19
C SER A 181 18.43 -8.72 14.93
N LYS A 182 17.90 -9.44 15.93
CA LYS A 182 17.56 -10.88 15.81
C LYS A 182 16.11 -11.11 15.38
N MET A 183 15.31 -10.05 15.29
CA MET A 183 13.90 -10.17 14.94
C MET A 183 13.71 -10.25 13.43
N PRO A 184 12.72 -11.03 12.97
CA PRO A 184 12.38 -11.06 11.55
C PRO A 184 11.83 -9.69 11.14
N ARG A 185 12.44 -9.07 10.13
CA ARG A 185 12.09 -7.72 9.66
C ARG A 185 10.87 -7.70 8.73
N HIS A 186 10.55 -8.84 8.11
CA HIS A 186 9.53 -8.98 7.07
C HIS A 186 8.20 -9.56 7.60
N VAL A 187 7.93 -9.43 8.91
CA VAL A 187 6.68 -9.92 9.49
C VAL A 187 5.65 -8.80 9.52
N VAL A 188 4.76 -8.83 8.54
CA VAL A 188 3.63 -7.89 8.46
C VAL A 188 2.58 -8.25 9.50
N THR A 189 2.15 -7.26 10.29
CA THR A 189 1.16 -7.45 11.35
C THR A 189 -0.27 -7.11 10.93
N ARG A 190 -0.43 -6.33 9.84
CA ARG A 190 -1.74 -5.92 9.31
C ARG A 190 -1.73 -6.01 7.77
N ALA A 191 -2.73 -6.71 7.22
CA ALA A 191 -2.97 -6.79 5.78
C ALA A 191 -4.46 -6.99 5.49
N LEU A 192 -4.92 -6.63 4.30
CA LEU A 192 -6.26 -6.95 3.83
C LEU A 192 -6.40 -8.48 3.73
N GLY A 193 -7.52 -9.02 4.19
CA GLY A 193 -7.75 -10.46 4.20
C GLY A 193 -7.21 -11.22 5.42
N MET A 194 -6.33 -10.59 6.23
CA MET A 194 -5.64 -11.27 7.33
C MET A 194 -6.51 -11.51 8.56
N SER A 195 -7.43 -10.61 8.88
CA SER A 195 -8.31 -10.68 10.06
C SER A 195 -9.74 -10.27 9.71
N GLU A 196 -10.69 -10.44 10.60
CA GLU A 196 -12.08 -10.00 10.38
C GLU A 196 -12.25 -8.48 10.54
N THR A 197 -11.39 -7.84 11.32
CA THR A 197 -11.39 -6.39 11.54
C THR A 197 -10.11 -5.80 10.99
N MET A 198 -10.22 -4.63 10.38
CA MET A 198 -9.08 -3.93 9.80
C MET A 198 -9.09 -2.45 10.19
N ARG A 199 -7.92 -1.91 10.49
CA ARG A 199 -7.68 -0.48 10.67
C ARG A 199 -6.92 0.05 9.46
N VAL A 200 -7.44 1.12 8.86
CA VAL A 200 -6.72 1.88 7.81
C VAL A 200 -6.02 3.05 8.49
N GLU A 201 -4.73 3.17 8.28
CA GLU A 201 -4.01 4.36 8.66
C GLU A 201 -4.02 5.36 7.52
N MET A 202 -4.24 6.65 7.85
CA MET A 202 -4.40 7.69 6.82
C MET A 202 -3.82 9.02 7.28
N ARG A 203 -3.13 9.71 6.36
CA ARG A 203 -2.66 11.09 6.51
C ARG A 203 -3.23 11.96 5.39
N SER A 204 -3.62 13.19 5.72
CA SER A 204 -4.05 14.20 4.75
C SER A 204 -3.04 15.34 4.73
N LEU A 205 -2.47 15.62 3.58
CA LEU A 205 -1.35 16.53 3.42
C LEU A 205 -1.63 17.54 2.31
N ARG A 206 -1.13 18.77 2.48
CA ARG A 206 -1.17 19.77 1.41
C ARG A 206 -0.12 19.47 0.36
N VAL A 207 -0.52 19.53 -0.91
CA VAL A 207 0.36 19.35 -2.07
C VAL A 207 1.02 20.68 -2.44
N LEU A 208 2.29 20.64 -2.83
CA LEU A 208 3.03 21.76 -3.43
C LEU A 208 3.44 21.40 -4.87
N PRO A 209 3.68 22.41 -5.74
CA PRO A 209 3.94 22.18 -7.17
C PRO A 209 5.09 21.20 -7.46
N ASP A 210 6.19 21.29 -6.70
CA ASP A 210 7.41 20.50 -6.94
C ASP A 210 7.44 19.20 -6.11
N ASP A 211 6.33 18.80 -5.49
CA ASP A 211 6.27 17.54 -4.77
C ASP A 211 6.34 16.36 -5.74
N VAL A 212 7.11 15.35 -5.36
CA VAL A 212 7.06 14.02 -5.99
C VAL A 212 6.65 13.00 -4.95
N TYR A 213 5.61 12.21 -5.25
CA TYR A 213 5.20 11.10 -4.40
C TYR A 213 5.63 9.79 -5.03
N PHE A 214 6.06 8.86 -4.18
CA PHE A 214 6.47 7.53 -4.60
C PHE A 214 5.83 6.48 -3.71
N LEU A 215 5.02 5.59 -4.32
CA LEU A 215 4.46 4.41 -3.67
C LEU A 215 5.26 3.20 -4.11
N CYS A 216 5.60 2.28 -3.18
CA CYS A 216 6.34 1.08 -3.52
C CYS A 216 6.02 -0.11 -2.61
N SER A 217 6.25 -1.32 -3.12
CA SER A 217 6.29 -2.56 -2.33
C SER A 217 7.61 -2.69 -1.57
N ASP A 218 7.66 -3.62 -0.63
CA ASP A 218 8.84 -3.88 0.20
C ASP A 218 10.05 -4.36 -0.61
N GLY A 219 9.86 -5.07 -1.73
CA GLY A 219 10.98 -5.51 -2.58
C GLY A 219 11.84 -4.35 -3.10
N VAL A 220 11.29 -3.13 -3.19
CA VAL A 220 12.09 -1.94 -3.51
C VAL A 220 12.87 -1.46 -2.30
N THR A 221 12.22 -1.36 -1.12
CA THR A 221 12.83 -0.79 0.10
C THR A 221 13.73 -1.77 0.84
N GLU A 222 13.66 -3.05 0.54
CA GLU A 222 14.63 -4.06 0.97
C GLU A 222 15.94 -3.98 0.17
N ALA A 223 15.85 -3.59 -1.11
CA ALA A 223 17.00 -3.50 -2.00
C ALA A 223 17.68 -2.12 -2.01
N LEU A 224 16.90 -1.05 -1.81
CA LEU A 224 17.38 0.33 -1.89
C LEU A 224 17.16 1.07 -0.57
N ASP A 225 18.19 1.75 -0.09
CA ASP A 225 18.07 2.66 1.06
C ASP A 225 17.41 3.99 0.67
N GLU A 226 17.02 4.78 1.67
CA GLU A 226 16.36 6.07 1.46
C GLU A 226 17.24 7.08 0.71
N LEU A 227 18.56 7.04 0.87
CA LEU A 227 19.48 7.91 0.15
C LEU A 227 19.53 7.59 -1.35
N ALA A 228 19.46 6.30 -1.71
CA ALA A 228 19.38 5.86 -3.10
C ALA A 228 18.03 6.29 -3.72
N LEU A 229 16.92 6.11 -2.99
CA LEU A 229 15.59 6.54 -3.43
C LEU A 229 15.54 8.08 -3.61
N GLU A 230 16.06 8.85 -2.66
CA GLU A 230 16.13 10.31 -2.75
C GLU A 230 16.87 10.78 -4.00
N ARG A 231 18.04 10.18 -4.27
CA ARG A 231 18.83 10.50 -5.48
C ARG A 231 18.10 10.17 -6.77
N LEU A 232 17.40 9.04 -6.82
CA LEU A 232 16.66 8.61 -8.01
C LEU A 232 15.42 9.47 -8.24
N LEU A 233 14.70 9.84 -7.19
CA LEU A 233 13.51 10.70 -7.26
C LEU A 233 13.85 12.18 -7.50
N SER A 234 15.05 12.64 -7.11
CA SER A 234 15.53 14.01 -7.35
C SER A 234 15.98 14.28 -8.79
N GLN A 235 15.94 13.28 -9.67
CA GLN A 235 16.29 13.46 -11.06
C GLN A 235 15.18 14.22 -11.80
N ASP A 236 15.55 15.20 -12.61
CA ASP A 236 14.61 15.90 -13.50
C ASP A 236 14.25 15.01 -14.70
N LYS A 237 13.33 14.07 -14.45
CA LYS A 237 12.86 13.08 -15.42
C LYS A 237 11.35 12.91 -15.33
N PRO A 238 10.70 12.51 -16.44
CA PRO A 238 9.29 12.14 -16.39
C PRO A 238 9.03 10.95 -15.42
N PRO A 239 7.85 10.86 -14.80
CA PRO A 239 7.50 9.78 -13.86
C PRO A 239 7.77 8.37 -14.39
N PHE A 240 7.56 8.14 -15.69
CA PHE A 240 7.83 6.85 -16.34
C PHE A 240 9.32 6.47 -16.29
N GLU A 241 10.22 7.42 -16.58
CA GLU A 241 11.65 7.16 -16.55
C GLU A 241 12.16 7.03 -15.11
N MET A 242 11.59 7.80 -14.17
CA MET A 242 11.91 7.67 -12.74
C MET A 242 11.56 6.30 -12.19
N VAL A 243 10.30 5.86 -12.34
CA VAL A 243 9.87 4.55 -11.82
C VAL A 243 10.64 3.41 -12.47
N LYS A 244 10.89 3.49 -13.78
CA LYS A 244 11.71 2.50 -14.49
C LYS A 244 13.14 2.43 -13.92
N GLY A 245 13.77 3.60 -13.69
CA GLY A 245 15.10 3.67 -13.12
C GLY A 245 15.19 3.13 -11.71
N ILE A 246 14.17 3.41 -10.86
CA ILE A 246 14.10 2.91 -9.48
C ILE A 246 13.96 1.39 -9.45
N LEU A 247 13.02 0.82 -10.22
CA LEU A 247 12.84 -0.63 -10.24
C LEU A 247 14.07 -1.34 -10.80
N GLN A 248 14.70 -0.79 -11.85
CA GLN A 248 15.94 -1.35 -12.38
C GLN A 248 17.07 -1.31 -11.34
N ALA A 249 17.22 -0.21 -10.59
CA ALA A 249 18.22 -0.10 -9.53
C ALA A 249 17.96 -1.12 -8.38
N ALA A 250 16.70 -1.38 -8.04
CA ALA A 250 16.36 -2.41 -7.06
C ALA A 250 16.72 -3.82 -7.56
N LEU A 251 16.44 -4.14 -8.83
CA LEU A 251 16.82 -5.40 -9.45
C LEU A 251 18.35 -5.57 -9.52
N ASP A 252 19.07 -4.51 -9.91
CA ASP A 252 20.54 -4.50 -9.99
C ASP A 252 21.19 -4.64 -8.60
N ALA A 253 20.54 -4.14 -7.55
CA ALA A 253 20.92 -4.33 -6.15
C ALA A 253 20.60 -5.74 -5.62
N GLY A 254 19.93 -6.57 -6.41
CA GLY A 254 19.65 -7.97 -6.09
C GLY A 254 18.35 -8.18 -5.31
N ALA A 255 17.32 -7.38 -5.58
CA ALA A 255 15.98 -7.56 -4.99
C ALA A 255 15.55 -9.04 -5.07
N GLN A 256 15.15 -9.60 -3.92
CA GLN A 256 14.77 -11.00 -3.81
C GLN A 256 13.25 -11.22 -4.00
N ASP A 257 12.47 -10.13 -4.00
CA ASP A 257 11.02 -10.15 -4.17
C ASP A 257 10.57 -9.50 -5.48
N ASN A 258 9.26 -9.53 -5.72
CA ASN A 258 8.62 -8.68 -6.70
C ASN A 258 8.91 -7.22 -6.36
N VAL A 259 9.08 -6.37 -7.36
CA VAL A 259 9.31 -4.95 -7.16
C VAL A 259 8.24 -4.16 -7.89
N ALA A 260 7.54 -3.29 -7.16
CA ALA A 260 6.53 -2.43 -7.73
C ALA A 260 6.69 -0.98 -7.25
N GLY A 261 6.33 -0.03 -8.11
CA GLY A 261 6.36 1.37 -7.76
C GLY A 261 5.42 2.22 -8.61
N ILE A 262 4.98 3.34 -8.05
CA ILE A 262 4.23 4.40 -8.72
C ILE A 262 4.89 5.71 -8.37
N VAL A 263 5.36 6.46 -9.38
CA VAL A 263 5.84 7.84 -9.22
C VAL A 263 4.74 8.79 -9.67
N ILE A 264 4.46 9.82 -8.87
CA ILE A 264 3.46 10.85 -9.11
C ILE A 264 4.15 12.21 -8.98
N ALA A 265 4.09 13.01 -10.03
CA ALA A 265 4.53 14.39 -10.08
C ALA A 265 3.37 15.28 -10.53
N PHE A 266 3.58 16.58 -10.69
CA PHE A 266 2.51 17.51 -11.05
C PHE A 266 2.90 18.36 -12.24
N ASP A 267 1.94 18.52 -13.15
CA ASP A 267 1.98 19.57 -14.16
C ASP A 267 1.13 20.75 -13.71
N GLU A 268 1.61 21.96 -13.95
CA GLU A 268 0.81 23.16 -13.74
C GLU A 268 -0.16 23.35 -14.90
N SER A 269 -1.44 23.14 -14.66
CA SER A 269 -2.48 23.47 -15.63
C SER A 269 -2.79 24.96 -15.60
N SER A 270 -2.78 25.60 -16.78
CA SER A 270 -3.24 26.99 -16.95
C SER A 270 -4.77 27.12 -17.02
N GLU A 271 -5.51 26.02 -16.95
CA GLU A 271 -6.96 26.04 -16.99
C GLU A 271 -7.53 26.47 -15.64
N THR A 272 -8.20 27.61 -15.64
CA THR A 272 -9.05 28.06 -14.52
C THR A 272 -10.12 27.00 -14.28
N PRO A 273 -10.27 26.46 -13.06
CA PRO A 273 -11.34 25.53 -12.75
C PRO A 273 -12.68 26.18 -13.09
N LYS A 274 -13.53 25.46 -13.82
CA LYS A 274 -14.91 25.91 -14.08
C LYS A 274 -15.57 26.23 -12.75
N ARG A 275 -15.87 27.50 -12.54
CA ARG A 275 -16.44 28.04 -11.30
C ARG A 275 -17.67 27.21 -10.91
N ARG A 276 -17.56 26.40 -9.85
CA ARG A 276 -18.74 25.82 -9.20
C ARG A 276 -19.56 26.97 -8.59
N PRO A 277 -20.89 26.90 -8.58
CA PRO A 277 -21.71 27.91 -7.94
C PRO A 277 -21.29 28.04 -6.47
N SER A 278 -20.98 29.25 -6.06
CA SER A 278 -20.56 29.59 -4.71
C SER A 278 -21.60 29.11 -3.69
N PHE A 279 -21.19 28.15 -2.87
CA PHE A 279 -21.97 27.83 -1.67
C PHE A 279 -21.94 29.04 -0.74
N ARG A 280 -23.09 29.57 -0.48
CA ARG A 280 -23.29 30.61 0.53
C ARG A 280 -23.49 29.88 1.86
N PRO A 281 -22.56 29.98 2.82
CA PRO A 281 -22.75 29.30 4.10
C PRO A 281 -23.99 29.86 4.80
N PRO A 282 -24.77 29.07 5.54
CA PRO A 282 -25.85 29.55 6.37
C PRO A 282 -25.29 30.50 7.43
N PRO A 283 -26.10 31.50 7.89
CA PRO A 283 -25.62 32.51 8.82
C PRO A 283 -25.17 31.87 10.14
N GLU A 284 -23.96 32.20 10.50
CA GLU A 284 -23.21 31.71 11.64
C GLU A 284 -23.88 32.09 12.98
N LYS A 285 -24.25 31.08 13.76
CA LYS A 285 -24.36 31.19 15.21
C LYS A 285 -23.45 30.14 15.83
N LEU A 286 -22.15 30.44 15.91
CA LEU A 286 -21.20 29.66 16.69
C LEU A 286 -20.90 30.36 18.00
N PRO A 287 -20.83 29.64 19.14
CA PRO A 287 -20.34 30.24 20.39
C PRO A 287 -18.85 30.56 20.25
N SER A 288 -18.46 31.71 20.78
CA SER A 288 -17.09 32.23 20.74
C SER A 288 -16.09 31.29 21.41
N VAL A 289 -15.26 30.65 20.59
CA VAL A 289 -14.05 29.95 21.07
C VAL A 289 -12.86 30.86 20.77
N SER A 290 -12.08 31.17 21.80
CA SER A 290 -10.92 32.05 21.74
C SER A 290 -9.91 31.59 20.68
N ARG A 291 -9.53 32.53 19.80
CA ARG A 291 -8.51 32.34 18.77
C ARG A 291 -7.15 32.09 19.41
N ARG A 292 -6.57 30.89 19.20
CA ARG A 292 -5.14 30.67 19.30
C ARG A 292 -4.46 31.11 18.00
N PRO A 293 -3.20 31.61 18.05
CA PRO A 293 -2.49 32.04 16.84
C PRO A 293 -2.19 30.85 15.94
N LEU A 294 -2.30 31.06 14.61
CA LEU A 294 -1.96 30.08 13.57
C LEU A 294 -0.47 29.72 13.65
N GLY A 295 -0.16 28.63 14.32
CA GLY A 295 0.99 27.81 14.02
C GLY A 295 0.52 26.72 13.06
N SER A 296 1.37 26.33 12.09
CA SER A 296 1.22 25.25 11.10
C SER A 296 -0.05 24.41 11.23
N ALA A 297 -0.83 24.31 10.15
CA ALA A 297 -2.06 23.51 10.11
C ALA A 297 -1.83 22.13 10.73
N PRO A 298 -2.67 21.68 11.69
CA PRO A 298 -2.47 20.37 12.31
C PRO A 298 -2.58 19.28 11.24
N GLU A 299 -1.57 18.42 11.17
CA GLU A 299 -1.69 17.13 10.49
C GLU A 299 -2.82 16.36 11.18
N ILE A 300 -3.89 16.09 10.45
CA ILE A 300 -4.98 15.26 10.99
C ILE A 300 -4.57 13.81 10.78
N ILE A 301 -4.08 13.19 11.84
CA ILE A 301 -3.85 11.74 11.88
C ILE A 301 -5.21 11.11 12.21
N ILE A 302 -5.86 10.49 11.23
CA ILE A 302 -7.07 9.72 11.47
C ILE A 302 -6.64 8.29 11.78
N VAL A 303 -6.44 8.01 13.06
CA VAL A 303 -6.28 6.65 13.54
C VAL A 303 -7.66 6.05 13.72
N GLY A 304 -8.07 5.19 12.77
CA GLY A 304 -9.13 4.23 12.97
C GLY A 304 -10.55 4.66 12.60
N VAL A 305 -11.03 4.17 11.45
CA VAL A 305 -12.47 3.92 11.23
C VAL A 305 -12.70 2.45 11.56
N GLU A 306 -13.23 2.15 12.74
CA GLU A 306 -13.65 0.79 13.12
C GLU A 306 -14.90 0.41 12.35
N SER A 307 -14.84 -0.63 11.51
CA SER A 307 -16.04 -1.32 11.06
C SER A 307 -16.44 -2.32 12.15
N ARG A 308 -17.51 -2.04 12.89
CA ARG A 308 -18.14 -3.03 13.77
C ARG A 308 -18.83 -4.07 12.90
N VAL A 309 -18.16 -5.19 12.65
CA VAL A 309 -18.85 -6.46 12.46
C VAL A 309 -19.16 -6.98 13.86
N VAL A 310 -20.42 -7.28 14.13
CA VAL A 310 -20.88 -7.80 15.41
C VAL A 310 -20.04 -9.03 15.76
N PRO A 311 -19.37 -9.09 16.92
CA PRO A 311 -18.53 -10.21 17.27
C PRO A 311 -19.42 -11.42 17.54
N SER A 312 -19.20 -12.52 16.82
CA SER A 312 -19.51 -13.83 17.40
C SER A 312 -18.46 -14.08 18.49
N GLU A 313 -18.91 -14.23 19.72
CA GLU A 313 -18.10 -14.62 20.85
C GLU A 313 -17.38 -15.93 20.52
N SER A 314 -16.11 -15.88 20.29
CA SER A 314 -15.07 -16.90 20.47
C SER A 314 -13.97 -16.77 19.41
N ALA A 315 -12.95 -16.03 19.72
CA ALA A 315 -11.57 -16.32 19.32
C ALA A 315 -10.66 -15.17 19.73
N SER A 316 -10.15 -15.24 20.94
CA SER A 316 -8.84 -14.64 21.23
C SER A 316 -7.79 -15.51 20.57
N GLU A 317 -7.69 -15.45 19.23
CA GLU A 317 -6.51 -15.95 18.57
C GLU A 317 -5.33 -15.08 18.97
N SER A 318 -4.29 -15.70 19.51
CA SER A 318 -3.12 -14.94 19.91
C SER A 318 -2.53 -14.27 18.67
N LEU A 319 -2.04 -13.05 18.83
CA LEU A 319 -1.31 -12.31 17.79
C LEU A 319 -0.25 -13.20 17.12
N LEU A 320 0.38 -14.10 17.89
CA LEU A 320 1.38 -15.06 17.44
C LEU A 320 0.82 -16.09 16.44
N ASP A 321 -0.44 -16.52 16.56
CA ASP A 321 -1.04 -17.47 15.63
C ASP A 321 -1.43 -16.80 14.31
N ALA A 322 -1.90 -15.56 14.37
CA ALA A 322 -2.15 -14.74 13.18
C ALA A 322 -0.84 -14.43 12.43
N LEU A 323 0.19 -14.00 13.16
CA LEU A 323 1.54 -13.73 12.62
C LEU A 323 2.18 -15.00 12.04
N GLY A 324 2.01 -16.14 12.71
CA GLY A 324 2.53 -17.44 12.23
C GLY A 324 1.89 -17.90 10.93
N ARG A 325 0.66 -17.47 10.63
CA ARG A 325 0.01 -17.73 9.33
C ARG A 325 0.54 -16.83 8.23
N PHE A 326 0.63 -15.53 8.49
CA PHE A 326 1.11 -14.57 7.49
C PHE A 326 2.60 -14.75 7.17
N ALA A 327 3.42 -15.02 8.19
CA ALA A 327 4.84 -15.35 7.99
C ALA A 327 5.03 -16.64 7.17
N ARG A 328 4.14 -17.65 7.33
CA ARG A 328 4.15 -18.86 6.49
C ARG A 328 3.74 -18.59 5.04
N LEU A 329 2.90 -17.58 4.79
CA LEU A 329 2.51 -17.19 3.44
C LEU A 329 3.65 -16.52 2.65
N ARG A 330 4.55 -15.82 3.36
CA ARG A 330 5.71 -15.14 2.76
C ARG A 330 7.01 -15.98 2.78
N GLN A 331 7.03 -17.14 3.43
CA GLN A 331 8.21 -18.01 3.32
C GLN A 331 8.33 -18.46 1.86
N PRO A 332 9.53 -18.29 1.23
CA PRO A 332 9.80 -18.98 -0.01
C PRO A 332 9.52 -20.45 0.24
N SER A 333 8.79 -21.10 -0.65
CA SER A 333 8.63 -22.54 -0.61
C SER A 333 10.06 -23.11 -0.63
N VAL A 334 10.57 -23.43 0.56
CA VAL A 334 11.76 -24.29 0.63
C VAL A 334 11.35 -25.48 -0.21
N PRO A 335 12.06 -25.82 -1.29
CA PRO A 335 11.75 -27.00 -2.05
C PRO A 335 11.68 -28.10 -1.01
N GLU A 336 10.50 -28.68 -0.85
CA GLU A 336 10.30 -29.85 -0.02
C GLU A 336 11.41 -30.78 -0.46
N VAL A 337 12.35 -31.07 0.43
CA VAL A 337 13.35 -32.13 0.16
C VAL A 337 12.48 -33.34 0.03
N VAL A 338 12.11 -33.64 -1.22
CA VAL A 338 11.42 -34.85 -1.58
C VAL A 338 12.43 -35.93 -1.25
N HIS A 339 12.32 -36.43 -0.04
CA HIS A 339 12.99 -37.71 0.25
C HIS A 339 12.44 -38.68 -0.80
N PRO A 340 13.26 -39.18 -1.69
CA PRO A 340 12.78 -40.11 -2.71
C PRO A 340 11.99 -41.17 -1.97
N LYS A 341 10.74 -41.38 -2.32
CA LYS A 341 9.96 -42.51 -1.81
C LYS A 341 10.81 -43.72 -2.06
N PRO A 342 10.97 -44.62 -1.09
CA PRO A 342 11.80 -45.78 -1.27
C PRO A 342 11.39 -46.47 -2.59
N GLY A 343 12.28 -46.44 -3.56
CA GLY A 343 12.07 -47.05 -4.87
C GLY A 343 11.86 -48.53 -4.72
N ARG A 344 11.26 -49.17 -5.70
CA ARG A 344 11.24 -50.63 -5.78
C ARG A 344 12.25 -51.06 -6.85
N CYS A 345 12.93 -52.16 -6.60
CA CYS A 345 13.81 -52.76 -7.58
C CYS A 345 13.03 -53.11 -8.86
N GLY A 346 13.50 -52.65 -10.02
CA GLY A 346 12.86 -52.91 -11.32
C GLY A 346 12.82 -54.39 -11.70
N GLU A 347 13.74 -55.20 -11.18
CA GLU A 347 13.85 -56.64 -11.49
C GLU A 347 13.01 -57.52 -10.57
N CYS A 348 13.07 -57.29 -9.24
CA CYS A 348 12.40 -58.19 -8.29
C CYS A 348 11.28 -57.53 -7.48
N GLY A 349 10.98 -56.24 -7.66
CA GLY A 349 9.91 -55.50 -7.00
C GLY A 349 10.13 -55.23 -5.51
N GLN A 350 11.24 -55.61 -4.91
CA GLN A 350 11.53 -55.37 -3.49
C GLN A 350 11.80 -53.91 -3.20
N PRO A 351 11.38 -53.38 -2.01
CA PRO A 351 11.67 -52.03 -1.63
C PRO A 351 13.17 -51.78 -1.50
N LEU A 352 13.65 -50.65 -2.00
CA LEU A 352 15.04 -50.23 -1.97
C LEU A 352 15.20 -49.04 -1.01
N GLU A 353 16.26 -49.02 -0.23
CA GLU A 353 16.64 -47.85 0.52
C GLU A 353 17.18 -46.77 -0.43
N ALA A 354 16.93 -45.49 -0.12
CA ALA A 354 17.26 -44.35 -0.98
C ALA A 354 18.76 -44.20 -1.30
N THR A 355 19.62 -44.89 -0.61
CA THR A 355 21.08 -44.88 -0.79
C THR A 355 21.66 -46.18 -1.37
N ALA A 356 20.83 -47.15 -1.73
CA ALA A 356 21.30 -48.44 -2.21
C ALA A 356 21.80 -48.35 -3.66
N SER A 357 23.04 -48.69 -3.91
CA SER A 357 23.61 -48.76 -5.26
C SER A 357 23.29 -50.09 -5.98
N ALA A 358 22.82 -51.11 -5.24
CA ALA A 358 22.36 -52.39 -5.77
C ALA A 358 21.25 -52.97 -4.89
N CYS A 359 20.35 -53.74 -5.48
CA CYS A 359 19.27 -54.40 -4.76
C CYS A 359 19.81 -55.51 -3.83
N PRO A 360 19.51 -55.50 -2.51
CA PRO A 360 20.02 -56.49 -1.58
C PRO A 360 19.47 -57.89 -1.83
N THR A 361 18.39 -58.03 -2.60
CA THR A 361 17.72 -59.30 -2.86
C THR A 361 18.17 -59.98 -4.15
N CYS A 362 18.36 -59.23 -5.25
CA CYS A 362 18.71 -59.81 -6.55
C CYS A 362 20.04 -59.27 -7.13
N ASN A 363 20.71 -58.38 -6.39
CA ASN A 363 21.97 -57.74 -6.76
C ASN A 363 21.94 -56.93 -8.08
N ALA A 364 20.74 -56.58 -8.58
CA ALA A 364 20.60 -55.70 -9.74
C ALA A 364 21.04 -54.28 -9.41
N PRO A 365 21.76 -53.58 -10.30
CA PRO A 365 22.16 -52.20 -10.08
C PRO A 365 20.95 -51.30 -10.04
N VAL A 366 20.94 -50.35 -9.11
CA VAL A 366 19.90 -49.31 -9.01
C VAL A 366 20.38 -48.09 -9.78
N SER A 367 19.71 -47.79 -10.88
CA SER A 367 19.99 -46.62 -11.74
C SER A 367 19.20 -45.42 -11.34
#